data_ffd0d8b16d2df23e59bf62c8f4b67da9
#
_entry.id   ffd0d8b16d2df23e59bf62c8f4b67da9
#
_cell.length_a   1.000
_cell.length_b   1.000
_cell.length_c   1.000
_cell.angle_alpha   90.00
_cell.angle_beta   90.00
_cell.angle_gamma   90.00
#
_symmetry.space_group_name_H-M   'P 1'
#
loop_
_entity.id
_entity.type
_entity.pdbx_description
1 polymer ?
#
loop_
_entity_poly.entity_id
_entity_poly.type
_entity_poly.pdbx_seq_one_letter_code
_entity_poly.pdbx_strand_id
1 'polypeptide(L)'
;MLECKKSDFFRDGKCFLGMSHHLFACDMFKKICRNSDHMARRALGLKERCLFLRPQHVCTPMFKSECMEVYSKMPAEIAKTAVTRIREEDNLNQYIFLDYMYLKGRLVNKRLSKKHFSVGIVSGEMLRKFITKPSHKLVCINDVQLSEERYTELRKALLDAFEERFPQKSKYEQ
;
A
#
# COMPACT_ATOMS: atom_id res chain seq x y z
N MET A 1 5.07 20.57 11.25
CA MET A 1 4.39 19.88 10.12
C MET A 1 4.85 18.42 10.09
N LEU A 2 3.92 17.46 10.02
CA LEU A 2 4.30 16.03 9.94
C LEU A 2 4.70 15.73 8.48
N GLU A 3 5.99 15.81 8.20
CA GLU A 3 6.53 15.48 6.88
C GLU A 3 6.95 14.01 6.81
N CYS A 4 6.65 13.37 5.69
CA CYS A 4 7.13 12.04 5.38
C CYS A 4 8.51 12.15 4.74
N LYS A 5 9.53 11.55 5.37
CA LYS A 5 10.92 11.59 4.90
C LYS A 5 11.33 10.23 4.35
N LYS A 6 12.32 10.21 3.46
CA LYS A 6 12.92 8.96 2.96
C LYS A 6 13.35 8.05 4.11
N SER A 7 13.86 8.61 5.21
CA SER A 7 14.28 7.87 6.41
C SER A 7 13.13 7.20 7.17
N ASP A 8 11.86 7.56 6.90
CA ASP A 8 10.70 6.84 7.44
C ASP A 8 10.53 5.47 6.78
N PHE A 9 10.98 5.33 5.53
CA PHE A 9 10.83 4.13 4.73
C PHE A 9 12.13 3.34 4.58
N PHE A 10 13.30 4.01 4.60
CA PHE A 10 14.60 3.38 4.31
C PHE A 10 15.66 3.83 5.30
N ARG A 11 16.41 2.88 5.87
CA ARG A 11 17.61 3.14 6.68
C ARG A 11 18.53 1.91 6.65
N ASP A 12 19.83 2.13 6.59
CA ASP A 12 20.87 1.10 6.69
C ASP A 12 20.64 -0.09 5.75
N GLY A 13 20.27 0.20 4.50
CA GLY A 13 20.02 -0.82 3.49
C GLY A 13 18.77 -1.67 3.73
N LYS A 14 17.90 -1.28 4.65
CA LYS A 14 16.60 -1.92 4.92
C LYS A 14 15.46 -0.96 4.67
N CYS A 15 14.29 -1.50 4.35
CA CYS A 15 13.05 -0.73 4.34
C CYS A 15 12.19 -1.05 5.56
N PHE A 16 11.26 -0.13 5.86
CA PHE A 16 10.37 -0.22 7.02
C PHE A 16 8.92 -0.26 6.54
N LEU A 17 8.18 -1.25 6.99
CA LEU A 17 6.74 -1.36 6.75
C LEU A 17 6.12 -2.23 7.85
N GLY A 18 4.88 -1.92 8.22
CA GLY A 18 4.13 -2.79 9.13
C GLY A 18 3.78 -4.11 8.44
N MET A 19 4.13 -5.22 9.08
CA MET A 19 3.78 -6.57 8.66
C MET A 19 2.92 -7.22 9.72
N SER A 20 1.88 -7.92 9.32
CA SER A 20 1.01 -8.71 10.20
C SER A 20 0.86 -10.13 9.67
N HIS A 21 0.53 -11.07 10.57
CA HIS A 21 0.27 -12.45 10.20
C HIS A 21 -1.24 -12.72 10.25
N HIS A 22 -1.74 -13.40 9.25
CA HIS A 22 -3.14 -13.78 9.14
C HIS A 22 -3.26 -15.29 8.93
N LEU A 23 -4.29 -15.89 9.52
CA LEU A 23 -4.60 -17.32 9.38
C LEU A 23 -5.68 -17.54 8.31
N PHE A 24 -6.72 -16.71 8.31
CA PHE A 24 -7.89 -16.92 7.46
C PHE A 24 -7.87 -15.99 6.25
N ALA A 25 -7.95 -16.57 5.06
CA ALA A 25 -8.07 -15.87 3.79
C ALA A 25 -9.57 -15.88 3.35
N CYS A 26 -10.40 -15.14 4.09
CA CYS A 26 -11.86 -15.15 3.93
C CYS A 26 -12.40 -14.28 2.79
N ASP A 27 -11.55 -13.48 2.15
CA ASP A 27 -11.91 -12.65 0.99
C ASP A 27 -10.86 -12.78 -0.12
N MET A 28 -11.22 -12.37 -1.33
CA MET A 28 -10.36 -12.45 -2.51
C MET A 28 -9.01 -11.76 -2.28
N PHE A 29 -9.01 -10.59 -1.64
CA PHE A 29 -7.77 -9.86 -1.38
C PHE A 29 -6.81 -10.64 -0.46
N LYS A 30 -7.34 -11.26 0.61
CA LYS A 30 -6.53 -12.10 1.51
C LYS A 30 -6.07 -13.39 0.87
N LYS A 31 -6.88 -13.98 -0.03
CA LYS A 31 -6.45 -15.16 -0.81
C LYS A 31 -5.25 -14.83 -1.68
N ILE A 32 -5.26 -13.69 -2.36
CA ILE A 32 -4.13 -13.21 -3.16
C ILE A 32 -2.91 -12.87 -2.28
N CYS A 33 -3.10 -12.29 -1.08
CA CYS A 33 -2.00 -12.07 -0.13
C CYS A 33 -1.37 -13.40 0.30
N ARG A 34 -2.20 -14.40 0.63
CA ARG A 34 -1.73 -15.74 0.99
C ARG A 34 -0.95 -16.39 -0.16
N ASN A 35 -1.46 -16.30 -1.38
CA ASN A 35 -0.77 -16.80 -2.56
C ASN A 35 0.61 -16.12 -2.74
N SER A 36 0.66 -14.80 -2.59
CA SER A 36 1.92 -14.03 -2.67
C SER A 36 2.95 -14.47 -1.61
N ASP A 37 2.53 -14.67 -0.35
CA ASP A 37 3.42 -15.20 0.71
C ASP A 37 3.93 -16.61 0.39
N HIS A 38 3.06 -17.52 -0.06
CA HIS A 38 3.44 -18.88 -0.42
C HIS A 38 4.44 -18.89 -1.58
N MET A 39 4.21 -18.06 -2.60
CA MET A 39 5.11 -17.93 -3.74
C MET A 39 6.46 -17.33 -3.33
N ALA A 40 6.47 -16.30 -2.48
CA ALA A 40 7.71 -15.73 -1.95
C ALA A 40 8.53 -16.79 -1.16
N ARG A 41 7.86 -17.60 -0.33
CA ARG A 41 8.51 -18.71 0.39
C ARG A 41 9.07 -19.74 -0.56
N ARG A 42 8.29 -20.16 -1.56
CA ARG A 42 8.75 -21.14 -2.58
C ARG A 42 9.99 -20.63 -3.31
N ALA A 43 9.99 -19.37 -3.73
CA ALA A 43 11.13 -18.75 -4.41
C ALA A 43 12.41 -18.69 -3.54
N LEU A 44 12.25 -18.72 -2.21
CA LEU A 44 13.35 -18.76 -1.23
C LEU A 44 13.68 -20.16 -0.72
N GLY A 45 13.00 -21.21 -1.20
CA GLY A 45 13.18 -22.58 -0.70
C GLY A 45 12.68 -22.78 0.74
N LEU A 46 11.77 -21.93 1.22
CA LEU A 46 11.20 -21.99 2.55
C LEU A 46 9.90 -22.79 2.55
N LYS A 47 9.62 -23.47 3.67
CA LYS A 47 8.35 -24.19 3.85
C LYS A 47 7.17 -23.22 3.90
N GLU A 48 6.08 -23.62 3.26
CA GLU A 48 4.78 -22.94 3.40
C GLU A 48 4.28 -23.06 4.86
N ARG A 49 3.49 -22.07 5.27
CA ARG A 49 2.91 -22.00 6.62
C ARG A 49 1.42 -21.70 6.53
N CYS A 50 0.66 -22.10 7.54
CA CYS A 50 -0.75 -21.73 7.67
C CYS A 50 -0.93 -20.20 7.83
N LEU A 51 -0.02 -19.56 8.54
CA LEU A 51 0.01 -18.11 8.68
C LEU A 51 0.69 -17.48 7.48
N PHE A 52 0.03 -16.52 6.84
CA PHE A 52 0.58 -15.74 5.74
C PHE A 52 0.81 -14.28 6.13
N LEU A 53 1.72 -13.63 5.43
CA LEU A 53 2.06 -12.22 5.63
C LEU A 53 1.00 -11.30 5.01
N ARG A 54 0.71 -10.22 5.71
CA ARG A 54 -0.12 -9.12 5.20
C ARG A 54 0.57 -7.80 5.50
N PRO A 55 1.18 -7.18 4.49
CA PRO A 55 1.77 -5.86 4.61
C PRO A 55 0.74 -4.78 4.94
N GLN A 56 1.18 -3.76 5.65
CA GLN A 56 0.37 -2.57 5.90
C GLN A 56 0.02 -1.89 4.57
N HIS A 57 -1.26 -1.61 4.38
CA HIS A 57 -1.76 -0.93 3.17
C HIS A 57 -1.46 0.57 3.23
N VAL A 58 -0.33 0.96 2.68
CA VAL A 58 0.21 2.33 2.58
C VAL A 58 1.13 2.45 1.37
N CYS A 59 1.82 3.58 1.20
CA CYS A 59 2.95 3.66 0.27
C CYS A 59 3.97 2.56 0.61
N THR A 60 4.30 1.74 -0.37
CA THR A 60 5.13 0.54 -0.18
C THR A 60 6.56 0.81 -0.62
N PRO A 61 7.53 0.83 0.31
CA PRO A 61 8.95 0.96 -0.04
C PRO A 61 9.46 -0.36 -0.63
N MET A 62 10.16 -0.26 -1.77
CA MET A 62 10.75 -1.44 -2.43
C MET A 62 12.15 -1.13 -2.93
N PHE A 63 13.03 -2.13 -2.93
CA PHE A 63 14.32 -2.06 -3.61
C PHE A 63 14.17 -2.65 -5.03
N LYS A 64 14.63 -1.90 -6.03
CA LYS A 64 14.59 -2.35 -7.43
C LYS A 64 15.30 -3.70 -7.61
N SER A 65 16.45 -3.90 -6.95
CA SER A 65 17.20 -5.15 -7.01
C SER A 65 16.38 -6.34 -6.53
N GLU A 66 15.66 -6.20 -5.42
CA GLU A 66 14.82 -7.26 -4.87
C GLU A 66 13.62 -7.56 -5.78
N CYS A 67 13.02 -6.51 -6.37
CA CYS A 67 11.96 -6.70 -7.37
C CYS A 67 12.48 -7.47 -8.60
N MET A 68 13.64 -7.10 -9.12
CA MET A 68 14.23 -7.80 -10.26
C MET A 68 14.57 -9.26 -9.96
N GLU A 69 14.99 -9.55 -8.72
CA GLU A 69 15.24 -10.93 -8.28
C GLU A 69 13.93 -11.74 -8.25
N VAL A 70 12.84 -11.18 -7.75
CA VAL A 70 11.51 -11.81 -7.80
C VAL A 70 11.08 -12.08 -9.25
N TYR A 71 11.26 -11.11 -10.15
CA TYR A 71 10.97 -11.31 -11.59
C TYR A 71 11.76 -12.46 -12.19
N SER A 72 13.04 -12.60 -11.84
CA SER A 72 13.88 -13.68 -12.37
C SER A 72 13.51 -15.05 -11.85
N LYS A 73 12.98 -15.14 -10.62
CA LYS A 73 12.62 -16.41 -9.97
C LYS A 73 11.20 -16.89 -10.29
N MET A 74 10.29 -15.99 -10.65
CA MET A 74 8.87 -16.29 -10.87
C MET A 74 8.32 -15.64 -12.15
N PRO A 75 9.00 -15.80 -13.31
CA PRO A 75 8.58 -15.13 -14.53
C PRO A 75 7.21 -15.61 -15.04
N ALA A 76 6.90 -16.89 -14.88
CA ALA A 76 5.64 -17.46 -15.37
C ALA A 76 4.44 -16.96 -14.56
N GLU A 77 4.53 -16.93 -13.23
CA GLU A 77 3.46 -16.49 -12.34
C GLU A 77 3.20 -14.98 -12.48
N ILE A 78 4.26 -14.20 -12.66
CA ILE A 78 4.15 -12.77 -12.92
C ILE A 78 3.52 -12.51 -14.28
N ALA A 79 3.96 -13.21 -15.33
CA ALA A 79 3.38 -13.10 -16.66
C ALA A 79 1.89 -13.48 -16.67
N LYS A 80 1.52 -14.59 -16.01
CA LYS A 80 0.12 -14.98 -15.83
C LYS A 80 -0.70 -13.87 -15.20
N THR A 81 -0.21 -13.31 -14.08
CA THR A 81 -0.90 -12.22 -13.38
C THR A 81 -1.06 -10.99 -14.27
N ALA A 82 -0.03 -10.64 -15.05
CA ALA A 82 -0.04 -9.45 -15.92
C ALA A 82 -1.07 -9.50 -17.04
N VAL A 83 -1.42 -10.69 -17.53
CA VAL A 83 -2.41 -10.86 -18.62
C VAL A 83 -3.83 -11.15 -18.11
N THR A 84 -4.01 -11.38 -16.82
CA THR A 84 -5.32 -11.66 -16.23
C THR A 84 -6.15 -10.38 -16.16
N ARG A 85 -7.31 -10.36 -16.83
CA ARG A 85 -8.21 -9.19 -16.90
C ARG A 85 -9.02 -8.98 -15.62
N ILE A 86 -9.41 -10.07 -14.98
CA ILE A 86 -10.23 -10.08 -13.75
C ILE A 86 -9.41 -10.78 -12.67
N ARG A 87 -9.38 -10.21 -11.48
CA ARG A 87 -8.61 -10.74 -10.36
C ARG A 87 -9.05 -12.16 -9.98
N GLU A 88 -8.10 -13.09 -9.97
CA GLU A 88 -8.25 -14.49 -9.61
C GLU A 88 -7.46 -14.81 -8.33
N GLU A 89 -7.81 -15.92 -7.65
CA GLU A 89 -7.20 -16.29 -6.37
C GLU A 89 -5.70 -16.60 -6.46
N ASP A 90 -5.26 -17.09 -7.60
CA ASP A 90 -3.86 -17.43 -7.87
C ASP A 90 -3.04 -16.28 -8.47
N ASN A 91 -3.65 -15.11 -8.64
CA ASN A 91 -2.89 -13.92 -9.01
C ASN A 91 -1.94 -13.51 -7.90
N LEU A 92 -0.85 -12.90 -8.29
CA LEU A 92 0.05 -12.19 -7.40
C LEU A 92 -0.40 -10.73 -7.24
N ASN A 93 -0.09 -10.12 -6.12
CA ASN A 93 -0.19 -8.68 -5.98
C ASN A 93 1.21 -8.10 -5.68
N GLN A 94 1.30 -6.79 -5.62
CA GLN A 94 2.55 -6.09 -5.30
C GLN A 94 3.17 -6.52 -3.95
N TYR A 95 2.42 -7.18 -3.09
CA TYR A 95 2.92 -7.63 -1.79
C TYR A 95 3.92 -8.77 -1.88
N ILE A 96 3.98 -9.49 -3.01
CA ILE A 96 5.01 -10.50 -3.22
C ILE A 96 6.43 -9.94 -3.04
N PHE A 97 6.69 -8.72 -3.51
CA PHE A 97 7.98 -8.05 -3.35
C PHE A 97 8.27 -7.74 -1.88
N LEU A 98 7.24 -7.34 -1.12
CA LEU A 98 7.36 -7.04 0.30
C LEU A 98 7.55 -8.31 1.14
N ASP A 99 6.79 -9.36 0.84
CA ASP A 99 6.89 -10.66 1.51
C ASP A 99 8.28 -11.26 1.26
N TYR A 100 8.75 -11.20 0.02
CA TYR A 100 10.08 -11.63 -0.36
C TYR A 100 11.18 -10.88 0.40
N MET A 101 11.13 -9.55 0.41
CA MET A 101 12.08 -8.72 1.16
C MET A 101 12.02 -8.97 2.66
N TYR A 102 10.82 -9.17 3.23
CA TYR A 102 10.65 -9.46 4.64
C TYR A 102 11.29 -10.79 5.02
N LEU A 103 11.02 -11.83 4.24
CA LEU A 103 11.59 -13.17 4.45
C LEU A 103 13.12 -13.21 4.30
N LYS A 104 13.68 -12.34 3.46
CA LYS A 104 15.15 -12.14 3.33
C LYS A 104 15.76 -11.23 4.41
N GLY A 105 14.97 -10.67 5.32
CA GLY A 105 15.45 -9.74 6.33
C GLY A 105 15.83 -8.34 5.79
N ARG A 106 15.40 -8.00 4.57
CA ARG A 106 15.58 -6.68 3.94
C ARG A 106 14.48 -5.69 4.30
N LEU A 107 13.38 -6.17 4.87
CA LEU A 107 12.28 -5.36 5.37
C LEU A 107 12.11 -5.58 6.88
N VAL A 108 12.08 -4.50 7.63
CA VAL A 108 11.88 -4.49 9.08
C VAL A 108 10.43 -4.18 9.39
N ASN A 109 9.82 -4.98 10.26
CA ASN A 109 8.45 -4.77 10.70
C ASN A 109 8.35 -3.53 11.60
N LYS A 110 7.98 -2.42 11.01
CA LYS A 110 7.74 -1.15 11.69
C LYS A 110 6.54 -0.47 11.07
N ARG A 111 5.48 -0.29 11.86
CA ARG A 111 4.28 0.41 11.38
C ARG A 111 4.57 1.86 11.06
N LEU A 112 4.12 2.27 9.87
CA LEU A 112 4.12 3.66 9.45
C LEU A 112 2.88 4.38 9.99
N SER A 113 3.05 5.64 10.36
CA SER A 113 1.96 6.50 10.82
C SER A 113 1.01 6.79 9.66
N LYS A 114 -0.21 6.25 9.71
CA LYS A 114 -1.21 6.43 8.67
C LYS A 114 -2.61 6.63 9.21
N LYS A 115 -3.42 7.34 8.44
CA LYS A 115 -4.87 7.37 8.57
C LYS A 115 -5.49 6.95 7.24
N HIS A 116 -6.49 6.09 7.31
CA HIS A 116 -7.27 5.63 6.17
C HIS A 116 -8.75 5.82 6.47
N PHE A 117 -9.50 6.33 5.52
CA PHE A 117 -10.95 6.49 5.61
C PHE A 117 -11.61 6.50 4.22
N SER A 118 -12.91 6.24 4.20
CA SER A 118 -13.74 6.31 3.01
C SER A 118 -14.45 7.66 2.94
N VAL A 119 -14.50 8.26 1.76
CA VAL A 119 -15.23 9.51 1.51
C VAL A 119 -16.74 9.37 1.74
N GLY A 120 -17.29 8.17 1.70
CA GLY A 120 -18.72 7.94 1.96
C GLY A 120 -19.16 8.23 3.39
N ILE A 121 -18.23 8.26 4.36
CA ILE A 121 -18.55 8.42 5.80
C ILE A 121 -17.94 9.68 6.44
N VAL A 122 -17.20 10.50 5.69
CA VAL A 122 -16.55 11.70 6.23
C VAL A 122 -17.25 12.97 5.74
N SER A 123 -17.33 13.99 6.60
CA SER A 123 -17.79 15.32 6.19
C SER A 123 -16.69 16.09 5.46
N GLY A 124 -17.06 17.10 4.66
CA GLY A 124 -16.10 18.00 4.01
C GLY A 124 -15.20 18.71 5.03
N GLU A 125 -15.73 19.11 6.19
CA GLU A 125 -14.96 19.71 7.27
C GLU A 125 -13.91 18.74 7.86
N MET A 126 -14.31 17.49 8.09
CA MET A 126 -13.39 16.44 8.57
C MET A 126 -12.29 16.18 7.54
N LEU A 127 -12.64 16.11 6.25
CA LEU A 127 -11.69 15.94 5.16
C LEU A 127 -10.68 17.09 5.12
N ARG A 128 -11.16 18.34 5.19
CA ARG A 128 -10.31 19.54 5.28
C ARG A 128 -9.36 19.48 6.46
N LYS A 129 -9.84 19.12 7.65
CA LYS A 129 -9.01 18.99 8.86
C LYS A 129 -7.90 17.94 8.68
N PHE A 130 -8.18 16.82 8.06
CA PHE A 130 -7.15 15.78 7.79
C PHE A 130 -6.06 16.25 6.86
N ILE A 131 -6.39 17.13 5.91
CA ILE A 131 -5.41 17.68 4.96
C ILE A 131 -4.63 18.84 5.57
N THR A 132 -5.33 19.82 6.17
CA THR A 132 -4.71 21.07 6.65
C THR A 132 -3.98 20.89 8.00
N LYS A 133 -4.49 20.02 8.88
CA LYS A 133 -3.93 19.72 10.21
C LYS A 133 -3.72 18.23 10.43
N PRO A 134 -2.85 17.57 9.64
CA PRO A 134 -2.68 16.14 9.71
C PRO A 134 -2.08 15.68 11.03
N SER A 135 -2.65 14.65 11.62
CA SER A 135 -2.11 13.92 12.78
C SER A 135 -1.26 12.72 12.38
N HIS A 136 -1.21 12.38 11.09
CA HIS A 136 -0.48 11.24 10.55
C HIS A 136 0.38 11.67 9.37
N LYS A 137 1.49 10.97 9.15
CA LYS A 137 2.40 11.24 8.03
C LYS A 137 1.81 10.83 6.67
N LEU A 138 0.96 9.80 6.68
CA LEU A 138 0.32 9.26 5.48
C LEU A 138 -1.20 9.29 5.65
N VAL A 139 -1.89 9.75 4.64
CA VAL A 139 -3.36 9.74 4.57
C VAL A 139 -3.78 9.04 3.29
N CYS A 140 -4.69 8.07 3.42
CA CYS A 140 -5.33 7.41 2.29
C CYS A 140 -6.81 7.75 2.32
N ILE A 141 -7.29 8.35 1.24
CA ILE A 141 -8.69 8.68 1.03
C ILE A 141 -9.23 7.69 0.01
N ASN A 142 -10.11 6.81 0.46
CA ASN A 142 -10.74 5.81 -0.41
C ASN A 142 -11.96 6.41 -1.08
N ASP A 143 -11.95 6.34 -2.40
CA ASP A 143 -13.10 6.67 -3.22
C ASP A 143 -14.17 5.58 -3.12
N VAL A 144 -15.45 6.00 -3.20
CA VAL A 144 -16.62 5.13 -3.27
C VAL A 144 -17.66 5.81 -4.16
N GLN A 145 -18.63 5.04 -4.65
CA GLN A 145 -19.73 5.60 -5.41
C GLN A 145 -20.53 6.57 -4.52
N LEU A 146 -20.69 7.81 -4.98
CA LEU A 146 -21.40 8.90 -4.31
C LEU A 146 -22.50 9.43 -5.22
N SER A 147 -23.48 10.14 -4.64
CA SER A 147 -24.37 10.99 -5.43
C SER A 147 -23.59 12.18 -6.02
N GLU A 148 -24.09 12.76 -7.09
CA GLU A 148 -23.45 13.89 -7.77
C GLU A 148 -23.29 15.10 -6.85
N GLU A 149 -24.30 15.38 -6.03
CA GLU A 149 -24.26 16.49 -5.06
C GLU A 149 -23.15 16.25 -4.02
N ARG A 150 -23.09 15.02 -3.51
CA ARG A 150 -22.09 14.65 -2.49
C ARG A 150 -20.68 14.65 -3.06
N TYR A 151 -20.51 14.17 -4.28
CA TYR A 151 -19.22 14.23 -4.99
C TYR A 151 -18.76 15.67 -5.17
N THR A 152 -19.65 16.56 -5.62
CA THR A 152 -19.33 17.98 -5.85
C THR A 152 -18.93 18.68 -4.54
N GLU A 153 -19.68 18.45 -3.45
CA GLU A 153 -19.36 19.00 -2.12
C GLU A 153 -17.96 18.57 -1.65
N LEU A 154 -17.72 17.25 -1.65
CA LEU A 154 -16.46 16.71 -1.15
C LEU A 154 -15.27 17.06 -2.04
N ARG A 155 -15.47 17.10 -3.37
CA ARG A 155 -14.46 17.54 -4.32
C ARG A 155 -14.04 18.97 -4.03
N LYS A 156 -14.99 19.87 -3.84
CA LYS A 156 -14.71 21.26 -3.47
C LYS A 156 -13.94 21.36 -2.17
N ALA A 157 -14.43 20.71 -1.11
CA ALA A 157 -13.76 20.71 0.19
C ALA A 157 -12.30 20.17 0.12
N LEU A 158 -12.06 19.18 -0.74
CA LEU A 158 -10.74 18.60 -0.96
C LEU A 158 -9.82 19.57 -1.69
N LEU A 159 -10.30 20.21 -2.75
CA LEU A 159 -9.52 21.20 -3.51
C LEU A 159 -9.16 22.39 -2.63
N ASP A 160 -10.13 22.98 -1.92
CA ASP A 160 -9.92 24.10 -1.00
C ASP A 160 -8.88 23.75 0.08
N ALA A 161 -8.93 22.51 0.60
CA ALA A 161 -7.98 22.02 1.58
C ALA A 161 -6.55 21.86 1.03
N PHE A 162 -6.41 21.42 -0.21
CA PHE A 162 -5.10 21.31 -0.87
C PHE A 162 -4.53 22.69 -1.20
N GLU A 163 -5.34 23.63 -1.69
CA GLU A 163 -4.91 25.01 -1.93
C GLU A 163 -4.46 25.71 -0.64
N GLU A 164 -5.20 25.52 0.46
CA GLU A 164 -4.80 26.04 1.78
C GLU A 164 -3.45 25.46 2.23
N ARG A 165 -3.25 24.17 2.04
CA ARG A 165 -2.05 23.48 2.52
C ARG A 165 -0.84 23.66 1.64
N PHE A 166 -1.05 23.71 0.33
CA PHE A 166 -0.01 23.76 -0.71
C PHE A 166 -0.27 24.95 -1.66
N PRO A 167 -0.16 26.19 -1.16
CA PRO A 167 -0.51 27.38 -1.96
C PRO A 167 0.45 27.64 -3.13
N GLN A 168 1.61 26.99 -3.12
CA GLN A 168 2.57 27.10 -4.21
C GLN A 168 2.60 25.82 -5.02
N LYS A 169 2.55 25.96 -6.35
CA LYS A 169 2.74 24.83 -7.26
C LYS A 169 4.08 24.14 -7.02
N SER A 170 4.10 22.84 -7.08
CA SER A 170 5.33 22.08 -7.08
C SER A 170 6.07 22.26 -8.42
N LYS A 171 7.37 21.98 -8.45
CA LYS A 171 8.19 22.02 -9.69
C LYS A 171 7.74 21.01 -10.77
N TYR A 172 6.81 20.12 -10.45
CA TYR A 172 6.29 19.10 -11.36
C TYR A 172 4.90 19.45 -11.90
N GLU A 173 4.27 20.52 -11.40
CA GLU A 173 2.99 21.03 -11.89
C GLU A 173 3.23 22.05 -12.99
N GLN A 174 2.71 21.76 -14.17
CA GLN A 174 2.75 22.65 -15.33
C GLN A 174 1.65 23.71 -15.28
#